data_f090c6a4efd654812f7bebe0b1a8a5d0
#
_entry.id   f090c6a4efd654812f7bebe0b1a8a5d0
#
_cell.length_a   1.000
_cell.length_b   1.000
_cell.length_c   1.000
_cell.angle_alpha   90.00
_cell.angle_beta   90.00
_cell.angle_gamma   90.00
#
_symmetry.space_group_name_H-M   'P 1'
#
loop_
_entity.id
_entity.type
_entity.pdbx_description
1 polymer ?
#
loop_
_entity_poly.entity_id
_entity_poly.type
_entity_poly.pdbx_seq_one_letter_code
_entity_poly.pdbx_strand_id
1 'polypeptide(L)'
;QNLALNIADHGFKISVYNRTTAKMEDFVAANPDTPGGLVGCATLEDFVASLKRPRKIIILVQAGWATDKVIEGLLPLLEAGDIIIDGGNAKWDDTIRREQELTARGLRFIGSGVSGGEEGARFGPSLMPGGSPEAWEHLEPIWKAVAAKVDPDTGKPLEGAAPGKPVEGGFSCTAYI
;
A
#
# COMPACT_ATOMS: atom_id res chain seq x y z
N GLN A 1 9.30 -1.19 2.83
CA GLN A 1 10.13 -1.48 1.66
C GLN A 1 9.57 -2.69 0.89
N ASN A 2 9.39 -3.85 1.54
CA ASN A 2 9.00 -5.11 0.89
C ASN A 2 7.67 -5.04 0.11
N LEU A 3 6.61 -4.44 0.68
CA LEU A 3 5.35 -4.26 -0.05
C LEU A 3 5.52 -3.31 -1.26
N ALA A 4 6.39 -2.30 -1.17
CA ALA A 4 6.66 -1.41 -2.30
C ALA A 4 7.34 -2.16 -3.45
N LEU A 5 8.29 -3.03 -3.14
CA LEU A 5 8.92 -3.89 -4.15
C LEU A 5 7.93 -4.88 -4.76
N ASN A 6 7.07 -5.49 -3.94
CA ASN A 6 6.01 -6.39 -4.42
C ASN A 6 5.08 -5.66 -5.42
N ILE A 7 4.64 -4.45 -5.09
CA ILE A 7 3.81 -3.63 -5.99
C ILE A 7 4.56 -3.33 -7.30
N ALA A 8 5.84 -2.95 -7.20
CA ALA A 8 6.66 -2.65 -8.39
C ALA A 8 6.94 -3.90 -9.24
N ASP A 9 7.15 -5.06 -8.64
CA ASP A 9 7.35 -6.33 -9.35
C ASP A 9 6.12 -6.74 -10.18
N HIS A 10 4.92 -6.34 -9.76
CA HIS A 10 3.68 -6.51 -10.52
C HIS A 10 3.44 -5.43 -11.59
N GLY A 11 4.47 -4.62 -11.90
CA GLY A 11 4.40 -3.61 -12.96
C GLY A 11 3.74 -2.29 -12.58
N PHE A 12 3.33 -2.10 -11.33
CA PHE A 12 2.79 -0.82 -10.89
C PHE A 12 3.93 0.16 -10.56
N LYS A 13 3.89 1.35 -11.16
CA LYS A 13 4.79 2.43 -10.78
C LYS A 13 4.48 2.91 -9.39
N ILE A 14 5.48 2.99 -8.52
CA ILE A 14 5.32 3.40 -7.13
C ILE A 14 6.28 4.51 -6.75
N SER A 15 5.77 5.54 -6.09
CA SER A 15 6.57 6.56 -5.44
C SER A 15 6.78 6.20 -3.98
N VAL A 16 7.96 6.48 -3.47
CA VAL A 16 8.34 6.17 -2.10
C VAL A 16 8.88 7.41 -1.39
N TYR A 17 8.44 7.59 -0.17
CA TYR A 17 8.89 8.66 0.73
C TYR A 17 9.28 8.06 2.08
N ASN A 18 10.34 8.60 2.66
CA ASN A 18 10.74 8.31 4.03
C ASN A 18 11.21 9.59 4.70
N ARG A 19 10.80 9.83 5.95
CA ARG A 19 11.25 10.99 6.75
C ARG A 19 12.77 11.12 6.82
N THR A 20 13.50 10.00 6.80
CA THR A 20 14.95 9.96 6.64
C THR A 20 15.27 9.77 5.16
N THR A 21 15.60 10.85 4.46
CA THR A 21 15.82 10.87 3.00
C THR A 21 16.85 9.84 2.56
N ALA A 22 17.97 9.70 3.27
CA ALA A 22 19.00 8.71 2.96
C ALA A 22 18.47 7.27 2.90
N LYS A 23 17.50 6.89 3.77
CA LYS A 23 16.87 5.56 3.71
C LYS A 23 16.05 5.35 2.45
N MET A 24 15.44 6.39 1.93
CA MET A 24 14.70 6.35 0.67
C MET A 24 15.68 6.25 -0.50
N GLU A 25 16.73 7.06 -0.51
CA GLU A 25 17.76 7.06 -1.55
C GLU A 25 18.46 5.71 -1.65
N ASP A 26 18.91 5.16 -0.52
CA ASP A 26 19.52 3.82 -0.43
C ASP A 26 18.58 2.74 -0.95
N PHE A 27 17.29 2.82 -0.59
CA PHE A 27 16.29 1.86 -1.04
C PHE A 27 16.08 1.90 -2.57
N VAL A 28 15.97 3.09 -3.15
CA VAL A 28 15.80 3.24 -4.61
C VAL A 28 17.07 2.81 -5.33
N ALA A 29 18.25 3.21 -4.86
CA ALA A 29 19.55 2.86 -5.46
C ALA A 29 19.81 1.34 -5.43
N ALA A 30 19.35 0.66 -4.37
CA ALA A 30 19.49 -0.80 -4.25
C ALA A 30 18.53 -1.59 -5.16
N ASN A 31 17.53 -0.95 -5.79
CA ASN A 31 16.50 -1.62 -6.58
C ASN A 31 16.24 -0.92 -7.93
N PRO A 32 17.27 -0.74 -8.79
CA PRO A 32 17.16 0.03 -10.03
C PRO A 32 16.29 -0.65 -11.10
N ASP A 33 16.21 -1.98 -11.08
CA ASP A 33 15.61 -2.79 -12.15
C ASP A 33 14.22 -3.33 -11.79
N THR A 34 13.49 -2.65 -10.89
CA THR A 34 12.11 -3.05 -10.56
C THR A 34 11.17 -2.83 -11.75
N PRO A 35 10.37 -3.83 -12.17
CA PRO A 35 9.54 -3.77 -13.40
C PRO A 35 8.61 -2.55 -13.49
N GLY A 36 7.91 -2.20 -12.41
CA GLY A 36 7.03 -1.03 -12.35
C GLY A 36 7.77 0.29 -12.17
N GLY A 37 9.01 0.23 -11.71
CA GLY A 37 9.84 1.38 -11.36
C GLY A 37 9.53 1.99 -9.99
N LEU A 38 10.60 2.49 -9.35
CA LEU A 38 10.54 3.21 -8.08
C LEU A 38 10.88 4.69 -8.31
N VAL A 39 10.10 5.58 -7.72
CA VAL A 39 10.35 7.02 -7.71
C VAL A 39 10.62 7.47 -6.27
N GLY A 40 11.85 7.85 -5.98
CA GLY A 40 12.22 8.42 -4.68
C GLY A 40 11.78 9.87 -4.58
N CYS A 41 11.15 10.24 -3.47
CA CYS A 41 10.70 11.59 -3.20
C CYS A 41 11.32 12.09 -1.88
N ALA A 42 11.98 13.25 -1.93
CA ALA A 42 12.67 13.80 -0.76
C ALA A 42 11.72 14.54 0.20
N THR A 43 10.60 15.06 -0.32
CA THR A 43 9.59 15.80 0.45
C THR A 43 8.20 15.14 0.30
N LEU A 44 7.27 15.47 1.20
CA LEU A 44 5.87 15.04 1.07
C LEU A 44 5.19 15.71 -0.12
N GLU A 45 5.55 16.94 -0.42
CA GLU A 45 5.06 17.71 -1.56
C GLU A 45 5.43 17.02 -2.88
N ASP A 46 6.71 16.67 -3.06
CA ASP A 46 7.18 15.93 -4.24
C ASP A 46 6.50 14.57 -4.35
N PHE A 47 6.35 13.88 -3.21
CA PHE A 47 5.68 12.59 -3.16
C PHE A 47 4.24 12.70 -3.65
N VAL A 48 3.45 13.61 -3.09
CA VAL A 48 2.04 13.81 -3.47
C VAL A 48 1.91 14.27 -4.92
N ALA A 49 2.79 15.18 -5.37
CA ALA A 49 2.81 15.68 -6.75
C ALA A 49 3.14 14.58 -7.78
N SER A 50 3.91 13.57 -7.40
CA SER A 50 4.28 12.43 -8.28
C SER A 50 3.14 11.45 -8.52
N LEU A 51 2.05 11.50 -7.75
CA LEU A 51 0.96 10.52 -7.77
C LEU A 51 -0.15 10.91 -8.75
N LYS A 52 -0.64 9.91 -9.49
CA LYS A 52 -1.82 10.06 -10.36
C LYS A 52 -3.12 10.10 -9.54
N ARG A 53 -4.05 10.98 -9.91
CA ARG A 53 -5.37 11.11 -9.29
C ARG A 53 -6.35 10.01 -9.74
N PRO A 54 -7.25 9.55 -8.85
CA PRO A 54 -7.20 9.80 -7.41
C PRO A 54 -5.91 9.22 -6.84
N ARG A 55 -5.23 9.99 -5.98
CA ARG A 55 -3.98 9.54 -5.38
C ARG A 55 -4.25 8.39 -4.42
N LYS A 56 -3.39 7.38 -4.44
CA LYS A 56 -3.45 6.22 -3.54
C LYS A 56 -2.20 6.23 -2.67
N ILE A 57 -2.34 6.46 -1.39
CA ILE A 57 -1.24 6.63 -0.46
C ILE A 57 -1.32 5.55 0.62
N ILE A 58 -0.35 4.65 0.60
CA ILE A 58 -0.24 3.58 1.60
C ILE A 58 0.68 4.05 2.72
N ILE A 59 0.16 4.06 3.94
CA ILE A 59 0.90 4.39 5.15
C ILE A 59 1.31 3.09 5.84
N LEU A 60 2.61 2.89 6.00
CA LEU A 60 3.22 1.74 6.68
C LEU A 60 4.22 2.25 7.70
N VAL A 61 3.71 2.82 8.78
CA VAL A 61 4.49 3.31 9.91
C VAL A 61 4.02 2.64 11.20
N GLN A 62 4.66 2.95 12.32
CA GLN A 62 4.20 2.49 13.63
C GLN A 62 2.74 2.93 13.87
N ALA A 63 1.89 2.00 14.29
CA ALA A 63 0.49 2.27 14.58
C ALA A 63 0.31 3.33 15.68
N GLY A 64 -0.83 4.01 15.67
CA GLY A 64 -1.19 5.04 16.64
C GLY A 64 -0.72 6.43 16.19
N TRP A 65 -0.09 7.17 17.10
CA TRP A 65 0.31 8.57 16.92
C TRP A 65 1.15 8.82 15.64
N ALA A 66 2.05 7.89 15.26
CA ALA A 66 2.90 8.07 14.09
C ALA A 66 2.07 8.08 12.79
N THR A 67 1.03 7.24 12.70
CA THR A 67 0.09 7.26 11.58
C THR A 67 -0.65 8.59 11.51
N ASP A 68 -1.15 9.10 12.64
CA ASP A 68 -1.86 10.39 12.69
C ASP A 68 -0.97 11.54 12.24
N LYS A 69 0.32 11.55 12.64
CA LYS A 69 1.28 12.58 12.19
C LYS A 69 1.57 12.54 10.68
N VAL A 70 1.59 11.36 10.08
CA VAL A 70 1.73 11.26 8.62
C VAL A 70 0.47 11.80 7.94
N ILE A 71 -0.71 11.43 8.42
CA ILE A 71 -1.99 11.94 7.89
C ILE A 71 -2.05 13.46 8.00
N GLU A 72 -1.74 14.04 9.17
CA GLU A 72 -1.71 15.50 9.38
C GLU A 72 -0.80 16.21 8.37
N GLY A 73 0.38 15.65 8.07
CA GLY A 73 1.29 16.20 7.08
C GLY A 73 0.79 16.11 5.64
N LEU A 74 0.00 15.08 5.32
CA LEU A 74 -0.57 14.87 3.99
C LEU A 74 -1.79 15.75 3.73
N LEU A 75 -2.62 16.02 4.75
CA LEU A 75 -3.90 16.72 4.59
C LEU A 75 -3.84 18.03 3.78
N PRO A 76 -2.85 18.93 3.97
CA PRO A 76 -2.77 20.18 3.19
C PRO A 76 -2.47 19.96 1.70
N LEU A 77 -1.98 18.79 1.33
CA LEU A 77 -1.51 18.45 -0.02
C LEU A 77 -2.52 17.62 -0.81
N LEU A 78 -3.53 17.08 -0.13
CA LEU A 78 -4.54 16.20 -0.73
C LEU A 78 -5.79 16.95 -1.17
N GLU A 79 -6.49 16.35 -2.11
CA GLU A 79 -7.74 16.86 -2.66
C GLU A 79 -8.89 15.87 -2.47
N ALA A 80 -10.11 16.35 -2.56
CA ALA A 80 -11.29 15.49 -2.46
C ALA A 80 -11.21 14.31 -3.45
N GLY A 81 -11.52 13.12 -2.96
CA GLY A 81 -11.43 11.88 -3.72
C GLY A 81 -10.09 11.16 -3.63
N ASP A 82 -9.03 11.79 -3.11
CA ASP A 82 -7.77 11.09 -2.83
C ASP A 82 -7.95 10.03 -1.74
N ILE A 83 -7.14 8.98 -1.79
CA ILE A 83 -7.31 7.76 -1.00
C ILE A 83 -6.12 7.58 -0.06
N ILE A 84 -6.40 7.47 1.23
CA ILE A 84 -5.42 7.05 2.25
C ILE A 84 -5.68 5.60 2.62
N ILE A 85 -4.65 4.78 2.57
CA ILE A 85 -4.66 3.39 2.97
C ILE A 85 -3.77 3.23 4.20
N ASP A 86 -4.37 2.91 5.36
CA ASP A 86 -3.61 2.54 6.56
C ASP A 86 -3.30 1.04 6.50
N GLY A 87 -2.06 0.71 6.14
CA GLY A 87 -1.54 -0.66 6.08
C GLY A 87 -0.84 -1.09 7.38
N GLY A 88 -0.88 -0.25 8.41
CA GLY A 88 -0.32 -0.53 9.72
C GLY A 88 -1.20 -1.50 10.53
N ASN A 89 -0.64 -1.99 11.64
CA ASN A 89 -1.40 -2.81 12.61
C ASN A 89 -2.14 -1.92 13.61
N ALA A 90 -3.11 -1.15 13.09
CA ALA A 90 -3.86 -0.15 13.87
C ALA A 90 -4.90 -0.80 14.80
N LYS A 91 -5.24 -0.09 15.88
CA LYS A 91 -6.41 -0.43 16.71
C LYS A 91 -7.69 -0.09 15.97
N TRP A 92 -8.71 -0.89 16.14
CA TRP A 92 -10.03 -0.70 15.54
C TRP A 92 -10.61 0.71 15.78
N ASP A 93 -10.56 1.20 17.02
CA ASP A 93 -11.07 2.54 17.37
C ASP A 93 -10.36 3.66 16.58
N ASP A 94 -9.03 3.55 16.41
CA ASP A 94 -8.26 4.50 15.62
C ASP A 94 -8.63 4.45 14.14
N THR A 95 -8.88 3.25 13.61
CA THR A 95 -9.29 3.05 12.22
C THR A 95 -10.63 3.73 11.95
N ILE A 96 -11.63 3.51 12.82
CA ILE A 96 -12.96 4.13 12.70
C ILE A 96 -12.87 5.66 12.82
N ARG A 97 -12.11 6.17 13.77
CA ARG A 97 -11.91 7.61 13.94
C ARG A 97 -11.31 8.25 12.69
N ARG A 98 -10.24 7.66 12.15
CA ARG A 98 -9.57 8.14 10.92
C ARG A 98 -10.51 8.13 9.73
N GLU A 99 -11.26 7.05 9.56
CA GLU A 99 -12.25 6.92 8.49
C GLU A 99 -13.26 8.08 8.55
N GLN A 100 -13.86 8.34 9.72
CA GLN A 100 -14.84 9.40 9.89
C GLN A 100 -14.23 10.79 9.64
N GLU A 101 -13.05 11.08 10.21
CA GLU A 101 -12.36 12.37 10.08
C GLU A 101 -11.97 12.66 8.62
N LEU A 102 -11.49 11.65 7.87
CA LEU A 102 -11.06 11.79 6.49
C LEU A 102 -12.26 11.91 5.53
N THR A 103 -13.29 11.11 5.76
CA THR A 103 -14.54 11.19 4.98
C THR A 103 -15.21 12.54 5.13
N ALA A 104 -15.24 13.12 6.34
CA ALA A 104 -15.75 14.47 6.56
C ALA A 104 -14.99 15.58 5.80
N ARG A 105 -13.76 15.28 5.35
CA ARG A 105 -12.91 16.15 4.51
C ARG A 105 -13.00 15.84 3.02
N GLY A 106 -13.87 14.92 2.61
CA GLY A 106 -14.03 14.48 1.23
C GLY A 106 -12.93 13.54 0.75
N LEU A 107 -12.07 13.05 1.64
CA LEU A 107 -11.07 12.03 1.35
C LEU A 107 -11.67 10.64 1.52
N ARG A 108 -11.07 9.65 0.89
CA ARG A 108 -11.44 8.24 1.04
C ARG A 108 -10.43 7.51 1.91
N PHE A 109 -10.91 6.54 2.69
CA PHE A 109 -10.05 5.78 3.59
C PHE A 109 -10.28 4.28 3.45
N ILE A 110 -9.17 3.53 3.50
CA ILE A 110 -9.15 2.07 3.63
C ILE A 110 -8.21 1.72 4.78
N GLY A 111 -8.73 0.98 5.77
CA GLY A 111 -7.88 0.22 6.68
C GLY A 111 -7.59 -1.14 6.07
N SER A 112 -6.34 -1.55 6.00
CA SER A 112 -5.98 -2.84 5.40
C SER A 112 -4.94 -3.57 6.23
N GLY A 113 -5.34 -4.66 6.87
CA GLY A 113 -4.35 -5.58 7.44
C GLY A 113 -3.43 -6.11 6.33
N VAL A 114 -2.11 -6.11 6.62
CA VAL A 114 -1.07 -6.68 5.75
C VAL A 114 -0.37 -7.77 6.55
N SER A 115 -0.72 -9.02 6.32
CA SER A 115 -0.24 -10.17 7.10
C SER A 115 0.76 -11.01 6.32
N GLY A 116 1.77 -11.56 7.02
CA GLY A 116 2.81 -12.40 6.46
C GLY A 116 4.23 -11.93 6.80
N GLY A 117 4.38 -10.91 7.64
CA GLY A 117 5.69 -10.35 8.01
C GLY A 117 6.42 -9.73 6.83
N GLU A 118 7.74 -9.64 6.91
CA GLU A 118 8.56 -9.02 5.86
C GLU A 118 8.55 -9.86 4.56
N GLU A 119 8.64 -11.17 4.69
CA GLU A 119 8.65 -12.09 3.56
C GLU A 119 7.29 -12.13 2.86
N GLY A 120 6.20 -12.22 3.62
CA GLY A 120 4.85 -12.14 3.06
C GLY A 120 4.61 -10.81 2.35
N ALA A 121 4.98 -9.69 2.96
CA ALA A 121 4.86 -8.38 2.31
C ALA A 121 5.65 -8.31 0.99
N ARG A 122 6.76 -9.03 0.88
CA ARG A 122 7.60 -9.07 -0.33
C ARG A 122 7.04 -9.97 -1.43
N PHE A 123 6.46 -11.12 -1.07
CA PHE A 123 6.17 -12.19 -2.04
C PHE A 123 4.71 -12.65 -2.07
N GLY A 124 3.87 -12.10 -1.25
CA GLY A 124 2.44 -12.40 -1.21
C GLY A 124 1.84 -12.31 0.19
N PRO A 125 1.39 -11.12 0.60
CA PRO A 125 0.70 -10.97 1.88
C PRO A 125 -0.76 -11.46 1.80
N SER A 126 -1.32 -11.84 2.93
CA SER A 126 -2.76 -11.83 3.11
C SER A 126 -3.23 -10.40 3.36
N LEU A 127 -4.20 -9.91 2.60
CA LEU A 127 -4.67 -8.53 2.65
C LEU A 127 -6.15 -8.47 3.05
N MET A 128 -6.45 -7.65 4.06
CA MET A 128 -7.79 -7.53 4.65
C MET A 128 -8.25 -6.06 4.60
N PRO A 129 -8.63 -5.56 3.40
CA PRO A 129 -9.09 -4.18 3.22
C PRO A 129 -10.54 -4.00 3.66
N GLY A 130 -10.82 -2.89 4.34
CA GLY A 130 -12.16 -2.42 4.70
C GLY A 130 -12.20 -0.90 4.75
N GLY A 131 -13.37 -0.31 4.48
CA GLY A 131 -13.57 1.15 4.47
C GLY A 131 -14.41 1.63 3.29
N SER A 132 -13.99 2.69 2.57
CA SER A 132 -14.73 3.27 1.44
C SER A 132 -14.84 2.32 0.25
N PRO A 133 -16.05 1.93 -0.20
CA PRO A 133 -16.24 1.10 -1.39
C PRO A 133 -15.65 1.73 -2.66
N GLU A 134 -15.80 3.05 -2.81
CA GLU A 134 -15.27 3.77 -3.97
C GLU A 134 -13.74 3.79 -3.98
N ALA A 135 -13.10 3.77 -2.81
CA ALA A 135 -11.65 3.60 -2.71
C ALA A 135 -11.22 2.19 -3.11
N TRP A 136 -12.03 1.20 -2.75
CA TRP A 136 -11.76 -0.19 -3.10
C TRP A 136 -11.69 -0.42 -4.61
N GLU A 137 -12.59 0.16 -5.40
CA GLU A 137 -12.56 0.07 -6.86
C GLU A 137 -11.19 0.46 -7.46
N HIS A 138 -10.50 1.41 -6.83
CA HIS A 138 -9.18 1.86 -7.26
C HIS A 138 -8.02 1.03 -6.68
N LEU A 139 -8.23 0.37 -5.56
CA LEU A 139 -7.21 -0.41 -4.84
C LEU A 139 -7.23 -1.89 -5.22
N GLU A 140 -8.40 -2.43 -5.54
CA GLU A 140 -8.63 -3.85 -5.83
C GLU A 140 -7.64 -4.44 -6.85
N PRO A 141 -7.36 -3.79 -8.00
CA PRO A 141 -6.42 -4.35 -8.98
C PRO A 141 -5.02 -4.53 -8.40
N ILE A 142 -4.57 -3.59 -7.54
CA ILE A 142 -3.26 -3.64 -6.92
C ILE A 142 -3.26 -4.74 -5.84
N TRP A 143 -4.25 -4.74 -4.94
CA TRP A 143 -4.32 -5.70 -3.85
C TRP A 143 -4.45 -7.13 -4.35
N LYS A 144 -5.30 -7.36 -5.37
CA LYS A 144 -5.42 -8.66 -6.02
C LYS A 144 -4.13 -9.11 -6.70
N ALA A 145 -3.35 -8.21 -7.26
CA ALA A 145 -2.07 -8.55 -7.86
C ALA A 145 -1.05 -9.00 -6.81
N VAL A 146 -0.84 -8.20 -5.76
CA VAL A 146 0.25 -8.40 -4.80
C VAL A 146 -0.03 -9.40 -3.69
N ALA A 147 -1.30 -9.78 -3.45
CA ALA A 147 -1.67 -10.76 -2.44
C ALA A 147 -1.11 -12.15 -2.76
N ALA A 148 -0.90 -12.95 -1.73
CA ALA A 148 -0.64 -14.38 -1.86
C ALA A 148 -1.67 -15.04 -2.77
N LYS A 149 -1.28 -16.07 -3.49
CA LYS A 149 -2.12 -16.85 -4.39
C LYS A 149 -2.32 -18.26 -3.89
N VAL A 150 -3.50 -18.79 -4.13
CA VAL A 150 -3.81 -20.19 -3.88
C VAL A 150 -4.34 -20.85 -5.14
N ASP A 151 -4.02 -22.09 -5.30
CA ASP A 151 -4.55 -22.93 -6.36
C ASP A 151 -6.08 -23.08 -6.21
N PRO A 152 -6.89 -22.82 -7.24
CA PRO A 152 -8.34 -22.82 -7.14
C PRO A 152 -8.95 -24.18 -6.83
N ASP A 153 -8.28 -25.28 -7.23
CA ASP A 153 -8.82 -26.64 -7.10
C ASP A 153 -8.43 -27.27 -5.76
N THR A 154 -7.21 -26.99 -5.29
CA THR A 154 -6.66 -27.60 -4.07
C THR A 154 -6.63 -26.69 -2.85
N GLY A 155 -6.77 -25.38 -3.04
CA GLY A 155 -6.63 -24.36 -1.98
C GLY A 155 -5.21 -24.24 -1.42
N LYS A 156 -4.22 -24.91 -2.02
CA LYS A 156 -2.83 -24.83 -1.56
C LYS A 156 -2.16 -23.54 -2.04
N PRO A 157 -1.25 -22.97 -1.23
CA PRO A 157 -0.45 -21.83 -1.67
C PRO A 157 0.28 -22.11 -2.97
N LEU A 158 0.27 -21.12 -3.88
CA LEU A 158 1.16 -21.11 -5.04
C LEU A 158 2.49 -20.53 -4.61
N GLU A 159 3.55 -21.29 -4.83
CA GLU A 159 4.92 -20.94 -4.44
C GLU A 159 5.75 -20.50 -5.64
N GLY A 160 6.97 -19.99 -5.39
CA GLY A 160 7.94 -19.68 -6.43
C GLY A 160 8.05 -18.19 -6.76
N ALA A 161 7.40 -17.31 -5.99
CA ALA A 161 7.65 -15.88 -6.12
C ALA A 161 9.13 -15.55 -5.85
N ALA A 162 9.69 -14.67 -6.67
CA ALA A 162 11.06 -14.19 -6.54
C ALA A 162 11.12 -12.70 -6.93
N PRO A 163 12.20 -11.97 -6.60
CA PRO A 163 12.35 -10.58 -7.02
C PRO A 163 12.17 -10.43 -8.54
N GLY A 164 11.27 -9.52 -8.95
CA GLY A 164 10.92 -9.29 -10.36
C GLY A 164 10.14 -10.44 -11.04
N LYS A 165 9.77 -11.47 -10.31
CA LYS A 165 9.04 -12.64 -10.82
C LYS A 165 7.89 -13.01 -9.86
N PRO A 166 6.78 -12.26 -9.87
CA PRO A 166 5.63 -12.59 -9.05
C PRO A 166 4.97 -13.91 -9.50
N VAL A 167 4.22 -14.53 -8.59
CA VAL A 167 3.37 -15.68 -8.93
C VAL A 167 2.14 -15.17 -9.67
N GLU A 168 1.86 -15.76 -10.81
CA GLU A 168 0.69 -15.46 -11.64
C GLU A 168 -0.42 -16.51 -11.47
N GLY A 169 -1.65 -16.14 -11.76
CA GLY A 169 -2.81 -17.02 -11.68
C GLY A 169 -3.31 -17.25 -10.25
N GLY A 170 -4.18 -18.24 -10.08
CA GLY A 170 -4.77 -18.61 -8.80
C GLY A 170 -5.76 -17.59 -8.23
N PHE A 171 -6.30 -17.91 -7.03
CA PHE A 171 -7.13 -16.98 -6.26
C PHE A 171 -6.27 -16.14 -5.32
N SER A 172 -6.51 -14.84 -5.28
CA SER A 172 -5.80 -13.90 -4.41
C SER A 172 -6.30 -14.00 -2.97
N CYS A 173 -5.38 -14.06 -2.01
CA CYS A 173 -5.70 -14.02 -0.58
C CYS A 173 -6.02 -12.59 -0.13
N THR A 174 -7.04 -11.99 -0.75
CA THR A 174 -7.60 -10.68 -0.39
C THR A 174 -9.09 -10.68 -0.63
N ALA A 175 -9.84 -10.10 0.31
CA ALA A 175 -11.26 -9.86 0.18
C ALA A 175 -11.60 -8.54 0.87
N TYR A 176 -12.42 -7.72 0.22
CA TYR A 176 -12.96 -6.49 0.79
C TYR A 176 -14.05 -6.83 1.82
N ILE A 177 -14.01 -6.16 2.99
CA ILE A 177 -14.91 -6.36 4.13
C ILE A 177 -15.75 -5.10 4.35
#